data_263c656a2c634580736c7471de032c0a
#
_entry.id   263c656a2c634580736c7471de032c0a
#
_cell.length_a   1.000
_cell.length_b   1.000
_cell.length_c   1.000
_cell.angle_alpha   90.00
_cell.angle_beta   90.00
_cell.angle_gamma   90.00
#
_symmetry.space_group_name_H-M   'P 1'
#
loop_
_entity.id
_entity.type
_entity.pdbx_description
1 polymer ?
#
loop_
_entity_poly.entity_id
_entity_poly.type
_entity_poly.pdbx_seq_one_letter_code
_entity_poly.pdbx_strand_id
1 'polypeptide(L)'
;MTREEIIRMVDRNMNNNPNPMIATDAGVRAVKKYASLAKKNNIDFALVGGIAMHFYGGPRLTKDVDVIASAVLPIEAERRLGFGGERYQVPVGKLNVPLDWIVRKDDAKAFYQKALEEAYVLPNGLPIVTAEWLVILKYIAGRFKDQQDAVFLLKQKGLADRKLIRRLITNTLGPTGWAAFSAGLKRWYDLADGKITTEKEDYEAERL
;
A
#
# COMPACT_ATOMS: atom_id res chain seq x y z
N MET A 1 10.91 -7.61 -14.08
CA MET A 1 9.51 -7.50 -14.59
C MET A 1 9.32 -6.12 -15.19
N THR A 2 8.69 -6.02 -16.34
CA THR A 2 8.28 -4.74 -16.93
C THR A 2 7.03 -4.22 -16.22
N ARG A 3 6.70 -2.93 -16.42
CA ARG A 3 5.45 -2.34 -15.89
C ARG A 3 4.21 -3.12 -16.35
N GLU A 4 4.19 -3.55 -17.61
CA GLU A 4 3.07 -4.30 -18.19
C GLU A 4 2.95 -5.71 -17.60
N GLU A 5 4.08 -6.38 -17.32
CA GLU A 5 4.08 -7.69 -16.65
C GLU A 5 3.54 -7.56 -15.21
N ILE A 6 3.91 -6.49 -14.51
CA ILE A 6 3.40 -6.20 -13.15
C ILE A 6 1.89 -5.96 -13.21
N ILE A 7 1.42 -5.12 -14.14
CA ILE A 7 -0.02 -4.84 -14.29
C ILE A 7 -0.80 -6.12 -14.59
N ARG A 8 -0.30 -6.97 -15.50
CA ARG A 8 -0.94 -8.27 -15.82
C ARG A 8 -0.96 -9.23 -14.63
N MET A 9 0.12 -9.25 -13.83
CA MET A 9 0.17 -10.04 -12.59
C MET A 9 -0.87 -9.56 -11.58
N VAL A 10 -0.94 -8.24 -11.36
CA VAL A 10 -1.90 -7.61 -10.45
C VAL A 10 -3.35 -7.90 -10.89
N ASP A 11 -3.65 -7.73 -12.17
CA ASP A 11 -4.96 -8.01 -12.73
C ASP A 11 -5.35 -9.49 -12.59
N ARG A 12 -4.41 -10.41 -12.85
CA ARG A 12 -4.61 -11.84 -12.64
C ARG A 12 -4.92 -12.18 -11.18
N ASN A 13 -4.16 -11.62 -10.24
CA ASN A 13 -4.36 -11.86 -8.81
C ASN A 13 -5.69 -11.29 -8.32
N MET A 14 -6.15 -10.19 -8.90
CA MET A 14 -7.46 -9.62 -8.62
C MET A 14 -8.60 -10.55 -9.08
N ASN A 15 -8.47 -11.15 -10.25
CA ASN A 15 -9.53 -11.96 -10.86
C ASN A 15 -9.51 -13.43 -10.40
N ASN A 16 -8.35 -13.97 -10.03
CA ASN A 16 -8.14 -15.38 -9.67
C ASN A 16 -7.73 -15.60 -8.23
N ASN A 17 -8.10 -14.70 -7.30
CA ASN A 17 -7.73 -14.87 -5.90
C ASN A 17 -8.37 -16.16 -5.33
N PRO A 18 -7.58 -17.21 -5.03
CA PRO A 18 -8.11 -18.49 -4.54
C PRO A 18 -8.60 -18.39 -3.08
N ASN A 19 -8.39 -17.25 -2.44
CA ASN A 19 -8.79 -17.06 -1.05
C ASN A 19 -10.04 -16.16 -1.03
N PRO A 20 -11.25 -16.74 -0.90
CA PRO A 20 -12.50 -15.99 -0.94
C PRO A 20 -12.74 -15.20 0.33
N MET A 21 -11.68 -14.68 0.94
CA MET A 21 -11.88 -13.73 2.01
C MET A 21 -12.64 -12.56 1.44
N ILE A 22 -13.77 -12.40 2.02
CA ILE A 22 -14.77 -11.35 1.88
C ILE A 22 -14.14 -9.99 1.53
N ALA A 23 -12.91 -9.80 1.98
CA ALA A 23 -12.24 -8.54 1.86
C ALA A 23 -11.86 -8.15 0.42
N THR A 24 -11.33 -9.03 -0.44
CA THR A 24 -10.75 -8.55 -1.71
C THR A 24 -11.82 -8.16 -2.72
N ASP A 25 -12.76 -9.04 -3.02
CA ASP A 25 -13.83 -8.73 -3.97
C ASP A 25 -14.81 -7.68 -3.42
N ALA A 26 -15.21 -7.79 -2.16
CA ALA A 26 -16.04 -6.79 -1.50
C ALA A 26 -15.30 -5.45 -1.40
N GLY A 27 -14.00 -5.47 -1.11
CA GLY A 27 -13.16 -4.27 -1.09
C GLY A 27 -13.07 -3.58 -2.45
N VAL A 28 -12.84 -4.35 -3.51
CA VAL A 28 -12.85 -3.83 -4.90
C VAL A 28 -14.20 -3.21 -5.25
N ARG A 29 -15.31 -3.87 -4.90
CA ARG A 29 -16.65 -3.32 -5.12
C ARG A 29 -16.89 -2.06 -4.32
N ALA A 30 -16.41 -1.99 -3.09
CA ALA A 30 -16.51 -0.79 -2.25
C ALA A 30 -15.80 0.40 -2.91
N VAL A 31 -14.56 0.22 -3.37
CA VAL A 31 -13.80 1.28 -4.05
C VAL A 31 -14.48 1.69 -5.35
N LYS A 32 -14.91 0.73 -6.18
CA LYS A 32 -15.63 1.02 -7.44
C LYS A 32 -16.89 1.87 -7.21
N LYS A 33 -17.59 1.64 -6.10
CA LYS A 33 -18.80 2.40 -5.76
C LYS A 33 -18.49 3.88 -5.55
N TYR A 34 -17.32 4.22 -4.99
CA TYR A 34 -16.92 5.62 -4.76
C TYR A 34 -16.01 6.18 -5.86
N ALA A 35 -15.48 5.36 -6.76
CA ALA A 35 -14.65 5.79 -7.88
C ALA A 35 -15.39 6.80 -8.79
N SER A 36 -16.67 6.58 -9.07
CA SER A 36 -17.48 7.49 -9.87
C SER A 36 -17.68 8.84 -9.17
N LEU A 37 -17.88 8.83 -7.85
CA LEU A 37 -18.00 10.06 -7.05
C LEU A 37 -16.68 10.83 -7.02
N ALA A 38 -15.56 10.14 -6.81
CA ALA A 38 -14.23 10.74 -6.85
C ALA A 38 -13.95 11.38 -8.21
N LYS A 39 -14.21 10.66 -9.31
CA LYS A 39 -14.04 11.19 -10.67
C LYS A 39 -14.90 12.42 -10.94
N LYS A 40 -16.17 12.41 -10.52
CA LYS A 40 -17.07 13.57 -10.67
C LYS A 40 -16.56 14.83 -9.96
N ASN A 41 -15.80 14.66 -8.88
CA ASN A 41 -15.26 15.75 -8.07
C ASN A 41 -13.77 16.02 -8.34
N ASN A 42 -13.19 15.45 -9.40
CA ASN A 42 -11.77 15.59 -9.76
C ASN A 42 -10.84 15.19 -8.60
N ILE A 43 -11.19 14.11 -7.91
CA ILE A 43 -10.38 13.54 -6.81
C ILE A 43 -9.62 12.35 -7.35
N ASP A 44 -8.30 12.46 -7.40
CA ASP A 44 -7.42 11.35 -7.69
C ASP A 44 -7.35 10.42 -6.48
N PHE A 45 -7.28 9.11 -6.74
CA PHE A 45 -7.16 8.11 -5.71
C PHE A 45 -6.40 6.88 -6.21
N ALA A 46 -5.81 6.10 -5.29
CA ALA A 46 -5.19 4.82 -5.61
C ALA A 46 -5.31 3.83 -4.44
N LEU A 47 -5.48 2.55 -4.77
CA LEU A 47 -5.45 1.46 -3.81
C LEU A 47 -4.07 1.35 -3.15
N VAL A 48 -4.06 1.15 -1.84
CA VAL A 48 -2.88 0.96 -1.00
C VAL A 48 -3.18 -0.08 0.08
N GLY A 49 -2.27 -0.31 1.01
CA GLY A 49 -2.53 -1.15 2.19
C GLY A 49 -2.74 -2.63 1.89
N GLY A 50 -3.64 -3.27 2.65
CA GLY A 50 -3.85 -4.71 2.61
C GLY A 50 -4.41 -5.23 1.29
N ILE A 51 -5.35 -4.51 0.66
CA ILE A 51 -5.91 -4.89 -0.65
C ILE A 51 -4.85 -4.80 -1.75
N ALA A 52 -4.02 -3.74 -1.75
CA ALA A 52 -2.91 -3.64 -2.69
C ALA A 52 -1.91 -4.80 -2.51
N MET A 53 -1.64 -5.22 -1.26
CA MET A 53 -0.81 -6.40 -0.98
C MET A 53 -1.38 -7.67 -1.62
N HIS A 54 -2.70 -7.90 -1.55
CA HIS A 54 -3.33 -9.06 -2.21
C HIS A 54 -3.12 -9.05 -3.72
N PHE A 55 -3.19 -7.90 -4.35
CA PHE A 55 -2.97 -7.77 -5.79
C PHE A 55 -1.53 -8.06 -6.19
N TYR A 56 -0.58 -7.77 -5.31
CA TYR A 56 0.83 -8.18 -5.45
C TYR A 56 1.11 -9.60 -4.96
N GLY A 57 0.07 -10.41 -4.66
CA GLY A 57 0.20 -11.82 -4.26
C GLY A 57 0.40 -12.04 -2.76
N GLY A 58 0.27 -10.99 -1.93
CA GLY A 58 0.41 -11.10 -0.48
C GLY A 58 -0.72 -11.93 0.14
N PRO A 59 -0.39 -12.91 1.02
CA PRO A 59 -1.39 -13.84 1.58
C PRO A 59 -2.15 -13.27 2.78
N ARG A 60 -1.74 -12.11 3.29
CA ARG A 60 -2.28 -11.56 4.53
C ARG A 60 -3.69 -11.01 4.35
N LEU A 61 -4.56 -11.39 5.25
CA LEU A 61 -5.93 -10.91 5.31
C LEU A 61 -6.00 -9.43 5.71
N THR A 62 -6.98 -8.71 5.18
CA THR A 62 -7.30 -7.34 5.60
C THR A 62 -8.76 -7.23 6.02
N LYS A 63 -9.05 -6.35 7.00
CA LYS A 63 -10.39 -6.08 7.51
C LYS A 63 -10.99 -4.78 6.96
N ASP A 64 -10.18 -4.01 6.27
CA ASP A 64 -10.48 -2.70 5.71
C ASP A 64 -9.85 -2.54 4.34
N VAL A 65 -10.30 -1.55 3.63
CA VAL A 65 -9.76 -1.14 2.35
C VAL A 65 -9.08 0.20 2.55
N ASP A 66 -7.82 0.30 2.19
CA ASP A 66 -7.06 1.55 2.24
C ASP A 66 -6.98 2.15 0.83
N VAL A 67 -7.29 3.43 0.72
CA VAL A 67 -7.15 4.25 -0.50
C VAL A 67 -6.42 5.53 -0.14
N ILE A 68 -5.40 5.89 -0.90
CA ILE A 68 -4.80 7.23 -0.84
C ILE A 68 -5.51 8.15 -1.83
N ALA A 69 -5.70 9.42 -1.48
CA ALA A 69 -6.43 10.34 -2.34
C ALA A 69 -5.94 11.79 -2.24
N SER A 70 -6.24 12.59 -3.27
CA SER A 70 -5.91 14.02 -3.33
C SER A 70 -6.80 14.88 -2.43
N ALA A 71 -8.05 14.46 -2.20
CA ALA A 71 -9.01 15.11 -1.32
C ALA A 71 -9.99 14.12 -0.70
N VAL A 72 -10.72 14.53 0.35
CA VAL A 72 -11.83 13.75 0.91
C VAL A 72 -13.04 13.75 0.00
N LEU A 73 -13.89 12.74 0.11
CA LEU A 73 -15.14 12.66 -0.65
C LEU A 73 -16.17 13.66 -0.10
N PRO A 74 -17.00 14.29 -0.95
CA PRO A 74 -18.03 15.23 -0.52
C PRO A 74 -19.30 14.53 -0.01
N ILE A 75 -19.12 13.60 0.93
CA ILE A 75 -20.19 12.83 1.59
C ILE A 75 -19.88 12.71 3.08
N GLU A 76 -20.89 12.38 3.86
CA GLU A 76 -20.73 12.14 5.29
C GLU A 76 -19.84 10.91 5.55
N ALA A 77 -18.85 11.08 6.40
CA ALA A 77 -17.93 10.03 6.84
C ALA A 77 -18.37 9.44 8.16
N GLU A 78 -18.05 8.17 8.40
CA GLU A 78 -18.22 7.55 9.73
C GLU A 78 -17.34 8.24 10.77
N ARG A 79 -16.08 8.53 10.41
CA ARG A 79 -15.14 9.23 11.30
C ARG A 79 -13.95 9.78 10.53
N ARG A 80 -13.25 10.73 11.15
CA ARG A 80 -11.93 11.20 10.67
C ARG A 80 -10.84 10.24 11.05
N LEU A 81 -9.79 10.14 10.21
CA LEU A 81 -8.57 9.40 10.49
C LEU A 81 -7.55 10.31 11.15
N GLY A 82 -6.87 9.83 12.20
CA GLY A 82 -5.93 10.65 12.98
C GLY A 82 -4.73 11.16 12.17
N PHE A 83 -4.32 10.43 11.13
CA PHE A 83 -3.24 10.81 10.21
C PHE A 83 -3.72 11.59 8.97
N GLY A 84 -5.00 11.89 8.88
CA GLY A 84 -5.63 12.63 7.80
C GLY A 84 -6.48 11.77 6.88
N GLY A 85 -7.61 12.34 6.42
CA GLY A 85 -8.63 11.64 5.65
C GLY A 85 -9.78 11.15 6.51
N GLU A 86 -10.58 10.24 5.97
CA GLU A 86 -11.86 9.83 6.53
C GLU A 86 -12.12 8.33 6.33
N ARG A 87 -12.86 7.71 7.26
CA ARG A 87 -13.38 6.36 7.10
C ARG A 87 -14.84 6.42 6.67
N TYR A 88 -15.18 5.57 5.71
CA TYR A 88 -16.54 5.36 5.24
C TYR A 88 -16.95 3.91 5.46
N GLN A 89 -18.25 3.68 5.72
CA GLN A 89 -18.85 2.34 5.68
C GLN A 89 -19.55 2.19 4.33
N VAL A 90 -19.01 1.30 3.50
CA VAL A 90 -19.52 1.11 2.14
C VAL A 90 -20.40 -0.14 2.08
N PRO A 91 -21.73 -0.01 1.89
CA PRO A 91 -22.60 -1.18 1.77
C PRO A 91 -22.29 -1.92 0.47
N VAL A 92 -21.94 -3.21 0.58
CA VAL A 92 -21.65 -4.12 -0.53
C VAL A 92 -22.45 -5.41 -0.31
N GLY A 93 -23.61 -5.52 -0.94
CA GLY A 93 -24.55 -6.59 -0.65
C GLY A 93 -25.06 -6.51 0.79
N LYS A 94 -24.83 -7.58 1.57
CA LYS A 94 -25.19 -7.64 3.00
C LYS A 94 -24.05 -7.16 3.93
N LEU A 95 -22.91 -6.74 3.37
CA LEU A 95 -21.73 -6.35 4.15
C LEU A 95 -21.57 -4.83 4.15
N ASN A 96 -21.09 -4.29 5.27
CA ASN A 96 -20.53 -2.96 5.34
C ASN A 96 -19.01 -3.08 5.32
N VAL A 97 -18.37 -2.57 4.28
CA VAL A 97 -16.92 -2.63 4.08
C VAL A 97 -16.30 -1.33 4.59
N PRO A 98 -15.44 -1.38 5.62
CA PRO A 98 -14.71 -0.21 6.06
C PRO A 98 -13.73 0.24 4.97
N LEU A 99 -13.83 1.49 4.55
CA LEU A 99 -12.97 2.12 3.55
C LEU A 99 -12.26 3.32 4.19
N ASP A 100 -10.95 3.21 4.36
CA ASP A 100 -10.08 4.30 4.81
C ASP A 100 -9.61 5.12 3.60
N TRP A 101 -10.17 6.30 3.45
CA TRP A 101 -9.86 7.27 2.41
C TRP A 101 -8.84 8.26 2.93
N ILE A 102 -7.56 7.98 2.68
CA ILE A 102 -6.40 8.61 3.31
C ILE A 102 -6.01 9.88 2.55
N VAL A 103 -6.06 11.01 3.22
CA VAL A 103 -5.57 12.31 2.71
C VAL A 103 -4.57 12.84 3.73
N ARG A 104 -3.30 12.51 3.56
CA ARG A 104 -2.23 12.87 4.52
C ARG A 104 -2.03 14.38 4.61
N LYS A 105 -1.84 14.87 5.84
CA LYS A 105 -1.61 16.29 6.14
C LYS A 105 -0.33 16.55 6.94
N ASP A 106 0.36 15.48 7.34
CA ASP A 106 1.59 15.47 8.12
C ASP A 106 2.85 15.34 7.23
N ASP A 107 4.00 15.09 7.83
CA ASP A 107 5.30 14.98 7.18
C ASP A 107 5.37 13.88 6.12
N ALA A 108 4.49 12.89 6.19
CA ALA A 108 4.38 11.85 5.18
C ALA A 108 3.65 12.30 3.90
N LYS A 109 3.01 13.49 3.90
CA LYS A 109 2.18 13.98 2.77
C LYS A 109 2.87 13.86 1.42
N ALA A 110 4.13 14.28 1.33
CA ALA A 110 4.87 14.28 0.06
C ALA A 110 5.00 12.87 -0.54
N PHE A 111 5.22 11.85 0.29
CA PHE A 111 5.30 10.45 -0.16
C PHE A 111 3.96 9.95 -0.69
N TYR A 112 2.87 10.25 0.00
CA TYR A 112 1.52 9.83 -0.40
C TYR A 112 1.08 10.51 -1.69
N GLN A 113 1.41 11.79 -1.89
CA GLN A 113 1.15 12.51 -3.12
C GLN A 113 1.90 11.90 -4.31
N LYS A 114 3.21 11.66 -4.17
CA LYS A 114 3.99 11.03 -5.23
C LYS A 114 3.57 9.59 -5.53
N ALA A 115 3.23 8.82 -4.52
CA ALA A 115 2.68 7.47 -4.70
C ALA A 115 1.35 7.49 -5.48
N LEU A 116 0.54 8.51 -5.28
CA LEU A 116 -0.71 8.72 -6.02
C LEU A 116 -0.45 9.12 -7.48
N GLU A 117 0.46 10.07 -7.71
CA GLU A 117 0.86 10.55 -9.05
C GLU A 117 1.44 9.44 -9.93
N GLU A 118 2.20 8.51 -9.32
CA GLU A 118 2.88 7.42 -10.01
C GLU A 118 2.11 6.09 -9.97
N ALA A 119 0.85 6.10 -9.54
CA ALA A 119 0.02 4.90 -9.46
C ALA A 119 -0.20 4.24 -10.84
N TYR A 120 -0.30 2.91 -10.86
CA TYR A 120 -0.69 2.18 -12.07
C TYR A 120 -2.21 2.17 -12.21
N VAL A 121 -2.70 2.40 -13.43
CA VAL A 121 -4.12 2.17 -13.73
C VAL A 121 -4.27 0.74 -14.25
N LEU A 122 -5.08 -0.04 -13.56
CA LEU A 122 -5.41 -1.42 -13.94
C LEU A 122 -6.39 -1.46 -15.12
N PRO A 123 -6.49 -2.59 -15.85
CA PRO A 123 -7.43 -2.74 -16.96
C PRO A 123 -8.89 -2.47 -16.59
N ASN A 124 -9.27 -2.73 -15.33
CA ASN A 124 -10.61 -2.43 -14.80
C ASN A 124 -10.82 -0.97 -14.37
N GLY A 125 -9.85 -0.09 -14.64
CA GLY A 125 -9.89 1.33 -14.36
C GLY A 125 -9.56 1.74 -12.92
N LEU A 126 -9.22 0.79 -12.03
CA LEU A 126 -8.79 1.12 -10.66
C LEU A 126 -7.29 1.44 -10.62
N PRO A 127 -6.91 2.57 -10.03
CA PRO A 127 -5.50 2.87 -9.79
C PRO A 127 -4.98 2.15 -8.54
N ILE A 128 -3.73 1.70 -8.59
CA ILE A 128 -3.01 1.04 -7.50
C ILE A 128 -1.60 1.61 -7.38
N VAL A 129 -1.12 1.82 -6.17
CA VAL A 129 0.27 2.25 -5.94
C VAL A 129 1.26 1.18 -6.41
N THR A 130 2.43 1.59 -6.90
CA THR A 130 3.47 0.66 -7.33
C THR A 130 4.03 -0.13 -6.14
N ALA A 131 4.69 -1.25 -6.40
CA ALA A 131 5.28 -2.08 -5.35
C ALA A 131 6.35 -1.31 -4.57
N GLU A 132 7.14 -0.48 -5.23
CA GLU A 132 8.16 0.36 -4.60
C GLU A 132 7.55 1.39 -3.65
N TRP A 133 6.52 2.08 -4.11
CA TRP A 133 5.77 3.01 -3.25
C TRP A 133 5.10 2.29 -2.09
N LEU A 134 4.56 1.09 -2.32
CA LEU A 134 3.96 0.31 -1.24
C LEU A 134 5.00 -0.06 -0.17
N VAL A 135 6.23 -0.45 -0.56
CA VAL A 135 7.35 -0.67 0.39
C VAL A 135 7.67 0.61 1.17
N ILE A 136 7.77 1.77 0.51
CA ILE A 136 8.07 3.06 1.15
C ILE A 136 6.96 3.43 2.15
N LEU A 137 5.70 3.35 1.74
CA LEU A 137 4.56 3.69 2.60
C LEU A 137 4.42 2.73 3.79
N LYS A 138 4.75 1.44 3.60
CA LYS A 138 4.85 0.45 4.68
C LYS A 138 5.98 0.80 5.66
N TYR A 139 7.13 1.25 5.16
CA TYR A 139 8.23 1.71 6.01
C TYR A 139 7.80 2.91 6.89
N ILE A 140 7.13 3.89 6.29
CA ILE A 140 6.60 5.07 7.00
C ILE A 140 5.56 4.68 8.06
N ALA A 141 4.70 3.69 7.77
CA ALA A 141 3.70 3.20 8.72
C ALA A 141 4.31 2.46 9.92
N GLY A 142 5.47 1.80 9.76
CA GLY A 142 6.36 1.33 10.81
C GLY A 142 5.85 0.21 11.71
N ARG A 143 4.67 -0.40 11.43
CA ARG A 143 4.14 -1.50 12.24
C ARG A 143 4.81 -2.83 11.85
N PHE A 144 4.86 -3.79 12.77
CA PHE A 144 5.44 -5.11 12.49
C PHE A 144 4.84 -5.79 11.25
N LYS A 145 3.52 -5.74 11.09
CA LYS A 145 2.84 -6.27 9.90
C LYS A 145 3.26 -5.55 8.60
N ASP A 146 3.62 -4.27 8.67
CA ASP A 146 4.06 -3.51 7.51
C ASP A 146 5.47 -3.92 7.08
N GLN A 147 6.34 -4.25 8.03
CA GLN A 147 7.64 -4.87 7.73
C GLN A 147 7.46 -6.22 7.03
N GLN A 148 6.58 -7.09 7.54
CA GLN A 148 6.30 -8.39 6.92
C GLN A 148 5.79 -8.23 5.47
N ASP A 149 4.84 -7.32 5.27
CA ASP A 149 4.29 -6.99 3.95
C ASP A 149 5.40 -6.50 2.99
N ALA A 150 6.23 -5.56 3.43
CA ALA A 150 7.32 -5.02 2.61
C ALA A 150 8.39 -6.07 2.29
N VAL A 151 8.79 -6.88 3.27
CA VAL A 151 9.73 -8.00 3.06
C VAL A 151 9.16 -9.00 2.06
N PHE A 152 7.86 -9.29 2.11
CA PHE A 152 7.20 -10.14 1.12
C PHE A 152 7.34 -9.58 -0.30
N LEU A 153 7.09 -8.29 -0.52
CA LEU A 153 7.26 -7.65 -1.83
C LEU A 153 8.72 -7.69 -2.30
N LEU A 154 9.67 -7.41 -1.41
CA LEU A 154 11.10 -7.38 -1.69
C LEU A 154 11.70 -8.77 -2.00
N LYS A 155 11.08 -9.86 -1.53
CA LYS A 155 11.45 -11.25 -1.85
C LYS A 155 11.08 -11.64 -3.27
N GLN A 156 10.06 -11.02 -3.84
CA GLN A 156 9.60 -11.36 -5.18
C GLN A 156 10.56 -10.76 -6.23
N LYS A 157 11.29 -11.63 -6.92
CA LYS A 157 12.28 -11.23 -7.92
C LYS A 157 11.66 -10.35 -9.00
N GLY A 158 12.19 -9.14 -9.15
CA GLY A 158 11.79 -8.20 -10.19
C GLY A 158 10.46 -7.46 -9.94
N LEU A 159 9.84 -7.62 -8.75
CA LEU A 159 8.62 -6.90 -8.40
C LEU A 159 8.93 -5.50 -7.85
N ALA A 160 9.79 -5.38 -6.86
CA ALA A 160 10.19 -4.11 -6.27
C ALA A 160 11.70 -3.85 -6.50
N ASP A 161 12.01 -2.77 -7.22
CA ASP A 161 13.40 -2.38 -7.50
C ASP A 161 13.96 -1.51 -6.35
N ARG A 162 14.96 -2.04 -5.63
CA ARG A 162 15.63 -1.34 -4.53
C ARG A 162 16.34 -0.06 -4.95
N LYS A 163 16.86 0.00 -6.18
CA LYS A 163 17.48 1.22 -6.71
C LYS A 163 16.42 2.29 -6.97
N LEU A 164 15.26 1.88 -7.47
CA LEU A 164 14.11 2.77 -7.65
C LEU A 164 13.59 3.27 -6.30
N ILE A 165 13.42 2.40 -5.29
CA ILE A 165 13.04 2.80 -3.92
C ILE A 165 13.98 3.90 -3.40
N ARG A 166 15.31 3.71 -3.50
CA ARG A 166 16.29 4.72 -3.10
C ARG A 166 16.08 6.04 -3.86
N ARG A 167 15.91 5.97 -5.17
CA ARG A 167 15.69 7.16 -6.02
C ARG A 167 14.42 7.90 -5.64
N LEU A 168 13.32 7.20 -5.41
CA LEU A 168 12.04 7.79 -5.01
C LEU A 168 12.14 8.52 -3.67
N ILE A 169 12.80 7.92 -2.67
CA ILE A 169 13.02 8.56 -1.37
C ILE A 169 13.93 9.79 -1.53
N THR A 170 15.04 9.66 -2.28
CA THR A 170 15.96 10.78 -2.51
C THR A 170 15.27 11.92 -3.26
N ASN A 171 14.44 11.62 -4.25
CA ASN A 171 13.70 12.64 -5.01
C ASN A 171 12.61 13.32 -4.15
N THR A 172 12.12 12.66 -3.11
CA THR A 172 11.08 13.21 -2.23
C THR A 172 11.66 14.06 -1.09
N LEU A 173 12.75 13.61 -0.47
CA LEU A 173 13.31 14.23 0.73
C LEU A 173 14.78 14.72 0.58
N GLY A 174 15.37 14.55 -0.59
CA GLY A 174 16.80 14.80 -0.80
C GLY A 174 17.73 13.72 -0.22
N PRO A 175 19.05 13.89 -0.37
CA PRO A 175 20.05 12.91 0.09
C PRO A 175 20.00 12.67 1.62
N THR A 176 19.74 13.71 2.41
CA THR A 176 19.60 13.62 3.87
C THR A 176 18.41 12.75 4.27
N GLY A 177 17.27 12.85 3.54
CA GLY A 177 16.12 11.99 3.74
C GLY A 177 16.44 10.52 3.48
N TRP A 178 17.22 10.23 2.44
CA TRP A 178 17.68 8.85 2.20
C TRP A 178 18.50 8.31 3.38
N ALA A 179 19.38 9.13 3.98
CA ALA A 179 20.19 8.67 5.11
C ALA A 179 19.31 8.20 6.29
N ALA A 180 18.20 8.90 6.56
CA ALA A 180 17.25 8.49 7.60
C ALA A 180 16.54 7.16 7.32
N PHE A 181 16.30 6.81 6.06
CA PHE A 181 15.64 5.57 5.68
C PHE A 181 16.61 4.39 5.48
N SER A 182 17.87 4.66 5.15
CA SER A 182 18.79 3.67 4.60
C SER A 182 19.08 2.50 5.54
N ALA A 183 19.29 2.76 6.84
CA ALA A 183 19.60 1.72 7.82
C ALA A 183 18.44 0.73 8.00
N GLY A 184 17.22 1.23 8.21
CA GLY A 184 16.05 0.39 8.38
C GLY A 184 15.66 -0.36 7.10
N LEU A 185 15.75 0.28 5.93
CA LEU A 185 15.52 -0.40 4.65
C LEU A 185 16.58 -1.45 4.36
N LYS A 186 17.86 -1.21 4.73
CA LYS A 186 18.89 -2.24 4.62
C LYS A 186 18.52 -3.48 5.42
N ARG A 187 18.05 -3.32 6.66
CA ARG A 187 17.55 -4.43 7.47
C ARG A 187 16.41 -5.19 6.77
N TRP A 188 15.44 -4.50 6.16
CA TRP A 188 14.36 -5.14 5.41
C TRP A 188 14.86 -5.88 4.15
N TYR A 189 15.90 -5.34 3.49
CA TYR A 189 16.57 -6.02 2.39
C TYR A 189 17.29 -7.29 2.85
N ASP A 190 18.00 -7.21 3.98
CA ASP A 190 18.71 -8.37 4.55
C ASP A 190 17.74 -9.48 4.99
N LEU A 191 16.56 -9.12 5.53
CA LEU A 191 15.45 -10.05 5.81
C LEU A 191 14.90 -10.66 4.51
N ALA A 192 14.72 -9.86 3.48
CA ALA A 192 14.23 -10.34 2.18
C ALA A 192 15.23 -11.29 1.50
N ASP A 193 16.53 -11.04 1.66
CA ASP A 193 17.61 -11.86 1.14
C ASP A 193 17.91 -13.11 2.00
N GLY A 194 17.24 -13.25 3.15
CA GLY A 194 17.50 -14.35 4.09
C GLY A 194 18.85 -14.28 4.81
N LYS A 195 19.50 -13.11 4.83
CA LYS A 195 20.79 -12.90 5.53
C LYS A 195 20.60 -12.81 7.04
N ILE A 196 19.44 -12.36 7.48
CA ILE A 196 19.00 -12.30 8.88
C ILE A 196 17.62 -12.91 8.99
N THR A 197 17.27 -13.41 10.19
CA THR A 197 15.94 -13.93 10.51
C THR A 197 15.39 -13.19 11.73
N THR A 198 14.09 -12.99 11.82
CA THR A 198 13.45 -12.38 12.99
C THR A 198 13.70 -13.16 14.28
N GLU A 199 13.79 -14.49 14.19
CA GLU A 199 14.03 -15.37 15.34
C GLU A 199 15.43 -15.22 15.97
N LYS A 200 16.46 -14.82 15.19
CA LYS A 200 17.80 -14.59 15.72
C LYS A 200 17.93 -13.30 16.53
N GLU A 201 17.12 -12.29 16.22
CA GLU A 201 17.17 -11.01 16.92
C GLU A 201 16.49 -11.06 18.29
N ASP A 202 15.42 -11.83 18.44
CA ASP A 202 14.74 -12.03 19.72
C ASP A 202 15.67 -12.74 20.73
N TYR A 203 16.50 -13.69 20.25
CA TYR A 203 17.46 -14.43 21.08
C TYR A 203 18.70 -13.62 21.49
N GLU A 204 19.13 -12.65 20.70
CA GLU A 204 20.27 -11.77 21.03
C GLU A 204 19.84 -10.61 21.94
N ALA A 205 18.62 -10.13 21.83
CA ALA A 205 18.05 -9.09 22.69
C ALA A 205 17.80 -9.58 24.13
N GLU A 206 17.55 -10.88 24.33
CA GLU A 206 17.39 -11.48 25.67
C GLU A 206 18.74 -11.75 26.38
N ARG A 207 19.88 -11.51 25.71
CA ARG A 207 21.24 -11.74 26.26
C ARG A 207 21.98 -10.46 26.64
N LEU A 208 21.37 -9.28 26.45
CA LEU A 208 21.88 -7.99 26.86
C LEU A 208 21.09 -7.42 28.04
#